data_e0f0e6c03019b8c7930c501ec93b25a0
#
_entry.id   e0f0e6c03019b8c7930c501ec93b25a0
#
_cell.length_a   1.000
_cell.length_b   1.000
_cell.length_c   1.000
_cell.angle_alpha   90.00
_cell.angle_beta   90.00
_cell.angle_gamma   90.00
#
_symmetry.space_group_name_H-M   'P 1'
#
loop_
_entity.id
_entity.type
_entity.pdbx_description
1 polymer ?
#
loop_
_entity_poly.entity_id
_entity_poly.type
_entity_poly.pdbx_seq_one_letter_code
_entity_poly.pdbx_strand_id
1 'polypeptide(L)'
;MKTRNDFNKYGLITMIGWNILLIVLILIVSTIKGFPFNYIFDDGTGGIGMSIFLLIWSFIWYGIGYKSRKDYVLTRNMYREQVPLLEYEQFNKAYRDYYIGKQAKLLSIVFATAVPWYIIGYVNFPMTTKDVIIVAILAFISASCFYLSRKALNFNS
;
A
#
# COMPACT_ATOMS: atom_id res chain seq x y z
N MET A 1 -26.66 -9.64 -6.25
CA MET A 1 -25.60 -10.66 -6.44
C MET A 1 -24.33 -10.13 -7.14
N LYS A 2 -24.43 -9.19 -8.06
CA LYS A 2 -23.24 -8.55 -8.73
C LYS A 2 -22.24 -7.90 -7.76
N THR A 3 -22.69 -7.33 -6.65
CA THR A 3 -21.89 -6.57 -5.70
C THR A 3 -20.90 -7.41 -4.87
N ARG A 4 -21.26 -8.63 -4.44
CA ARG A 4 -20.36 -9.47 -3.61
C ARG A 4 -19.19 -10.02 -4.41
N ASN A 5 -19.43 -10.42 -5.67
CA ASN A 5 -18.35 -10.87 -6.56
C ASN A 5 -17.38 -9.74 -6.88
N ASP A 6 -17.87 -8.51 -7.00
CA ASP A 6 -17.05 -7.33 -7.26
C ASP A 6 -16.12 -7.04 -6.07
N PHE A 7 -16.61 -7.13 -4.83
CA PHE A 7 -15.80 -6.92 -3.63
C PHE A 7 -14.70 -7.98 -3.48
N ASN A 8 -15.02 -9.26 -3.73
CA ASN A 8 -14.05 -10.35 -3.73
C ASN A 8 -12.96 -10.14 -4.78
N LYS A 9 -13.33 -9.72 -5.99
CA LYS A 9 -12.39 -9.40 -7.08
C LYS A 9 -11.40 -8.31 -6.67
N TYR A 10 -11.88 -7.23 -6.05
CA TYR A 10 -11.00 -6.16 -5.57
C TYR A 10 -10.13 -6.61 -4.40
N GLY A 11 -10.63 -7.44 -3.50
CA GLY A 11 -9.83 -8.08 -2.46
C GLY A 11 -8.67 -8.87 -3.05
N LEU A 12 -8.93 -9.71 -4.05
CA LEU A 12 -7.92 -10.51 -4.74
C LEU A 12 -6.89 -9.62 -5.48
N ILE A 13 -7.33 -8.62 -6.23
CA ILE A 13 -6.43 -7.71 -6.95
C ILE A 13 -5.50 -6.99 -5.97
N THR A 14 -6.03 -6.50 -4.86
CA THR A 14 -5.25 -5.80 -3.83
C THR A 14 -4.23 -6.76 -3.20
N MET A 15 -4.65 -7.96 -2.84
CA MET A 15 -3.77 -8.99 -2.28
C MET A 15 -2.61 -9.32 -3.26
N ILE A 16 -2.91 -9.58 -4.51
CA ILE A 16 -1.90 -9.90 -5.54
C ILE A 16 -0.94 -8.73 -5.73
N GLY A 17 -1.46 -7.51 -5.89
CA GLY A 17 -0.65 -6.31 -6.09
C GLY A 17 0.32 -6.06 -4.93
N TRP A 18 -0.14 -6.21 -3.69
CA TRP A 18 0.71 -6.04 -2.51
C TRP A 18 1.72 -7.17 -2.31
N ASN A 19 1.39 -8.40 -2.70
CA ASN A 19 2.37 -9.50 -2.70
C ASN A 19 3.47 -9.26 -3.75
N ILE A 20 3.11 -8.82 -4.95
CA ILE A 20 4.10 -8.45 -5.97
C ILE A 20 5.00 -7.31 -5.47
N LEU A 21 4.41 -6.25 -4.89
CA LEU A 21 5.17 -5.13 -4.34
C LEU A 21 6.13 -5.58 -3.24
N LEU A 22 5.69 -6.45 -2.34
CA LEU A 22 6.52 -7.02 -1.28
C LEU A 22 7.71 -7.81 -1.86
N ILE A 23 7.48 -8.66 -2.86
CA ILE A 23 8.54 -9.42 -3.53
C ILE A 23 9.55 -8.47 -4.17
N VAL A 24 9.08 -7.44 -4.89
CA VAL A 24 9.96 -6.44 -5.50
C VAL A 24 10.78 -5.69 -4.46
N LEU A 25 10.19 -5.29 -3.33
CA LEU A 25 10.90 -4.65 -2.23
C LEU A 25 11.96 -5.58 -1.62
N ILE A 26 11.63 -6.85 -1.40
CA ILE A 26 12.58 -7.85 -0.90
C ILE A 26 13.77 -8.00 -1.87
N LEU A 27 13.49 -8.09 -3.18
CA LEU A 27 14.53 -8.18 -4.20
C LEU A 27 15.44 -6.95 -4.21
N ILE A 28 14.88 -5.75 -4.12
CA ILE A 28 15.65 -4.50 -4.06
C ILE A 28 16.56 -4.50 -2.81
N VAL A 29 16.00 -4.81 -1.65
CA VAL A 29 16.77 -4.84 -0.40
C VAL A 29 17.85 -5.92 -0.44
N SER A 30 17.55 -7.12 -0.91
CA SER A 30 18.53 -8.21 -1.10
C SER A 30 19.68 -7.78 -2.00
N THR A 31 19.36 -7.13 -3.13
CA THR A 31 20.38 -6.66 -4.08
C THR A 31 21.27 -5.58 -3.44
N ILE A 32 20.68 -4.61 -2.74
CA ILE A 32 21.44 -3.54 -2.08
C ILE A 32 22.32 -4.08 -0.96
N LYS A 33 21.80 -5.00 -0.15
CA LYS A 33 22.54 -5.59 0.98
C LYS A 33 23.52 -6.67 0.55
N GLY A 34 23.37 -7.23 -0.66
CA GLY A 34 24.19 -8.33 -1.18
C GLY A 34 23.85 -9.69 -0.57
N PHE A 35 22.63 -9.85 -0.02
CA PHE A 35 22.14 -11.15 0.43
C PHE A 35 21.53 -11.92 -0.73
N PRO A 36 21.84 -13.23 -0.91
CA PRO A 36 21.15 -14.06 -1.90
C PRO A 36 19.67 -14.19 -1.51
N PHE A 37 18.79 -14.16 -2.49
CA PHE A 37 17.33 -14.21 -2.28
C PHE A 37 16.86 -15.47 -1.53
N ASN A 38 17.54 -16.59 -1.76
CA ASN A 38 17.30 -17.86 -1.06
C ASN A 38 17.64 -17.80 0.43
N TYR A 39 18.50 -16.88 0.87
CA TYR A 39 18.85 -16.74 2.29
C TYR A 39 17.62 -16.48 3.18
N ILE A 40 16.59 -15.84 2.62
CA ILE A 40 15.33 -15.56 3.33
C ILE A 40 14.53 -16.86 3.59
N PHE A 41 14.79 -17.91 2.81
CA PHE A 41 14.09 -19.19 2.86
C PHE A 41 14.96 -20.35 3.36
N ASP A 42 16.27 -20.16 3.52
CA ASP A 42 17.24 -21.24 3.67
C ASP A 42 17.50 -21.63 5.14
N ASP A 43 17.15 -20.80 6.09
CA ASP A 43 17.21 -21.19 7.51
C ASP A 43 16.07 -22.14 7.81
N GLY A 44 16.33 -23.41 8.09
CA GLY A 44 15.36 -24.51 8.23
C GLY A 44 14.06 -24.24 9.03
N THR A 45 13.99 -23.13 9.77
CA THR A 45 12.81 -22.55 10.39
C THR A 45 12.30 -21.29 9.67
N GLY A 46 13.17 -20.60 8.92
CA GLY A 46 12.87 -19.34 8.22
C GLY A 46 11.82 -19.51 7.12
N GLY A 47 11.85 -20.63 6.40
CA GLY A 47 10.86 -20.94 5.37
C GLY A 47 9.43 -21.08 5.90
N ILE A 48 9.24 -21.68 7.06
CA ILE A 48 7.91 -21.82 7.70
C ILE A 48 7.44 -20.47 8.20
N GLY A 49 8.30 -19.72 8.88
CA GLY A 49 7.98 -18.39 9.40
C GLY A 49 7.60 -17.43 8.28
N MET A 50 8.34 -17.43 7.18
CA MET A 50 8.04 -16.59 6.00
C MET A 50 6.73 -17.01 5.32
N SER A 51 6.45 -18.31 5.23
CA SER A 51 5.19 -18.80 4.68
C SER A 51 3.98 -18.35 5.50
N ILE A 52 4.07 -18.45 6.83
CA ILE A 52 3.04 -17.95 7.75
C ILE A 52 2.87 -16.43 7.61
N PHE A 53 3.98 -15.69 7.56
CA PHE A 53 3.96 -14.23 7.36
C PHE A 53 3.25 -13.88 6.05
N LEU A 54 3.61 -14.51 4.93
CA LEU A 54 2.99 -14.26 3.62
C LEU A 54 1.49 -14.59 3.61
N LEU A 55 1.07 -15.65 4.30
CA LEU A 55 -0.34 -15.98 4.46
C LEU A 55 -1.08 -14.87 5.21
N ILE A 56 -0.60 -14.47 6.40
CA ILE A 56 -1.21 -13.40 7.21
C ILE A 56 -1.24 -12.09 6.41
N TRP A 57 -0.13 -11.72 5.78
CA TRP A 57 0.00 -10.55 4.92
C TRP A 57 -1.04 -10.56 3.80
N SER A 58 -1.19 -11.69 3.11
CA SER A 58 -2.16 -11.86 2.02
C SER A 58 -3.61 -11.68 2.51
N PHE A 59 -3.96 -12.26 3.65
CA PHE A 59 -5.30 -12.10 4.25
C PHE A 59 -5.59 -10.66 4.66
N ILE A 60 -4.62 -9.96 5.23
CA ILE A 60 -4.76 -8.55 5.60
C ILE A 60 -5.06 -7.71 4.36
N TRP A 61 -4.29 -7.86 3.30
CA TRP A 61 -4.46 -7.06 2.08
C TRP A 61 -5.72 -7.44 1.29
N TYR A 62 -6.11 -8.71 1.33
CA TYR A 62 -7.41 -9.11 0.81
C TYR A 62 -8.55 -8.40 1.57
N GLY A 63 -8.52 -8.42 2.89
CA GLY A 63 -9.51 -7.75 3.74
C GLY A 63 -9.58 -6.25 3.51
N ILE A 64 -8.42 -5.60 3.40
CA ILE A 64 -8.31 -4.17 3.08
C ILE A 64 -8.93 -3.86 1.71
N GLY A 65 -8.60 -4.62 0.67
CA GLY A 65 -9.15 -4.43 -0.67
C GLY A 65 -10.66 -4.64 -0.73
N TYR A 66 -11.14 -5.70 -0.10
CA TYR A 66 -12.57 -5.98 0.02
C TYR A 66 -13.32 -4.84 0.72
N LYS A 67 -12.83 -4.42 1.89
CA LYS A 67 -13.43 -3.34 2.68
C LYS A 67 -13.35 -2.02 1.92
N SER A 68 -12.22 -1.68 1.33
CA SER A 68 -12.03 -0.45 0.55
C SER A 68 -13.04 -0.36 -0.60
N ARG A 69 -13.29 -1.47 -1.31
CA ARG A 69 -14.28 -1.47 -2.38
C ARG A 69 -15.69 -1.30 -1.87
N LYS A 70 -16.01 -1.97 -0.75
CA LYS A 70 -17.30 -1.81 -0.09
C LYS A 70 -17.53 -0.36 0.34
N ASP A 71 -16.53 0.23 1.00
CA ASP A 71 -16.58 1.63 1.45
C ASP A 71 -16.65 2.59 0.25
N TYR A 72 -15.94 2.30 -0.85
CA TYR A 72 -16.03 3.07 -2.08
C TYR A 72 -17.45 3.13 -2.62
N VAL A 73 -18.15 2.01 -2.69
CA VAL A 73 -19.52 1.96 -3.21
C VAL A 73 -20.50 2.68 -2.28
N LEU A 74 -20.36 2.48 -0.96
CA LEU A 74 -21.22 3.14 0.03
C LEU A 74 -21.02 4.66 0.05
N THR A 75 -19.77 5.10 0.15
CA THR A 75 -19.43 6.53 0.22
C THR A 75 -19.75 7.26 -1.09
N ARG A 76 -19.69 6.55 -2.23
CA ARG A 76 -20.07 7.12 -3.52
C ARG A 76 -21.54 7.52 -3.56
N ASN A 77 -22.41 6.70 -3.02
CA ASN A 77 -23.83 7.01 -2.97
C ASN A 77 -24.09 8.20 -2.06
N MET A 78 -23.47 8.24 -0.87
CA MET A 78 -23.57 9.37 0.06
C MET A 78 -23.02 10.67 -0.58
N TYR A 79 -21.89 10.61 -1.26
CA TYR A 79 -21.32 11.78 -1.94
C TYR A 79 -22.22 12.26 -3.10
N ARG A 80 -22.90 11.33 -3.79
CA ARG A 80 -23.87 11.70 -4.84
C ARG A 80 -25.06 12.48 -4.30
N GLU A 81 -25.49 12.16 -3.08
CA GLU A 81 -26.56 12.90 -2.41
C GLU A 81 -26.14 14.34 -2.05
N GLN A 82 -24.85 14.55 -1.76
CA GLN A 82 -24.31 15.88 -1.42
C GLN A 82 -24.13 16.79 -2.66
N VAL A 83 -23.92 16.22 -3.84
CA VAL A 83 -23.66 16.93 -5.09
C VAL A 83 -24.58 16.47 -6.23
N PRO A 84 -25.90 16.61 -6.08
CA PRO A 84 -26.88 16.07 -7.03
C PRO A 84 -26.83 16.73 -8.42
N LEU A 85 -26.33 17.96 -8.52
CA LEU A 85 -26.30 18.78 -9.73
C LEU A 85 -25.09 18.48 -10.64
N LEU A 86 -24.08 17.74 -10.15
CA LEU A 86 -22.92 17.38 -10.99
C LEU A 86 -23.33 16.37 -12.07
N GLU A 87 -22.91 16.62 -13.30
CA GLU A 87 -23.03 15.66 -14.37
C GLU A 87 -22.31 14.34 -14.01
N TYR A 88 -22.83 13.23 -14.53
CA TYR A 88 -22.36 11.89 -14.14
C TYR A 88 -20.86 11.67 -14.36
N GLU A 89 -20.29 12.20 -15.43
CA GLU A 89 -18.86 12.05 -15.74
C GLU A 89 -18.00 12.91 -14.81
N GLN A 90 -18.39 14.14 -14.56
CA GLN A 90 -17.71 15.04 -13.63
C GLN A 90 -17.74 14.49 -12.21
N PHE A 91 -18.88 13.97 -11.77
CA PHE A 91 -19.02 13.29 -10.49
C PHE A 91 -18.10 12.08 -10.36
N ASN A 92 -18.06 11.20 -11.36
CA ASN A 92 -17.21 10.02 -11.31
C ASN A 92 -15.72 10.37 -11.25
N LYS A 93 -15.29 11.42 -11.95
CA LYS A 93 -13.93 11.92 -11.93
C LYS A 93 -13.60 12.48 -10.54
N ALA A 94 -14.40 13.41 -10.04
CA ALA A 94 -14.20 14.04 -8.72
C ALA A 94 -14.16 13.02 -7.59
N TYR A 95 -15.10 12.07 -7.60
CA TYR A 95 -15.15 11.03 -6.58
C TYR A 95 -13.94 10.07 -6.66
N ARG A 96 -13.54 9.68 -7.86
CA ARG A 96 -12.33 8.85 -8.06
C ARG A 96 -11.09 9.57 -7.51
N ASP A 97 -10.92 10.84 -7.83
CA ASP A 97 -9.76 11.63 -7.43
C ASP A 97 -9.73 11.81 -5.89
N TYR A 98 -10.87 12.10 -5.27
CA TYR A 98 -11.03 12.11 -3.81
C TYR A 98 -10.62 10.77 -3.17
N TYR A 99 -11.10 9.65 -3.74
CA TYR A 99 -10.81 8.34 -3.18
C TYR A 99 -9.33 7.95 -3.33
N ILE A 100 -8.73 8.24 -4.48
CA ILE A 100 -7.29 8.05 -4.71
C ILE A 100 -6.47 8.89 -3.73
N GLY A 101 -6.86 10.15 -3.51
CA GLY A 101 -6.21 11.03 -2.53
C GLY A 101 -6.24 10.47 -1.11
N LYS A 102 -7.37 9.90 -0.71
CA LYS A 102 -7.53 9.25 0.60
C LYS A 102 -6.64 8.01 0.74
N GLN A 103 -6.54 7.18 -0.31
CA GLN A 103 -5.66 6.00 -0.31
C GLN A 103 -4.18 6.40 -0.31
N ALA A 104 -3.80 7.40 -1.09
CA ALA A 104 -2.43 7.91 -1.11
C ALA A 104 -2.00 8.47 0.25
N LYS A 105 -2.92 9.14 1.00
CA LYS A 105 -2.67 9.57 2.37
C LYS A 105 -2.36 8.40 3.30
N LEU A 106 -3.13 7.33 3.22
CA LEU A 106 -2.92 6.14 4.02
C LEU A 106 -1.56 5.49 3.70
N LEU A 107 -1.23 5.36 2.42
CA LEU A 107 0.06 4.84 1.97
C LEU A 107 1.24 5.69 2.47
N SER A 108 1.12 7.02 2.43
CA SER A 108 2.18 7.89 2.94
C SER A 108 2.47 7.63 4.42
N ILE A 109 1.43 7.39 5.24
CA ILE A 109 1.59 7.06 6.65
C ILE A 109 2.28 5.69 6.82
N VAL A 110 1.87 4.67 6.03
CA VAL A 110 2.49 3.34 6.09
C VAL A 110 3.98 3.41 5.76
N PHE A 111 4.37 4.11 4.70
CA PHE A 111 5.78 4.26 4.34
C PHE A 111 6.55 5.15 5.33
N ALA A 112 5.93 6.17 5.90
CA ALA A 112 6.56 6.97 6.96
C ALA A 112 6.86 6.14 8.21
N THR A 113 5.96 5.24 8.60
CA THR A 113 6.19 4.34 9.74
C THR A 113 7.19 3.22 9.43
N ALA A 114 7.35 2.83 8.16
CA ALA A 114 8.34 1.84 7.77
C ALA A 114 9.79 2.31 7.99
N VAL A 115 10.06 3.62 7.96
CA VAL A 115 11.39 4.19 8.20
C VAL A 115 11.91 3.87 9.62
N PRO A 116 11.22 4.24 10.72
CA PRO A 116 11.70 3.90 12.06
C PRO A 116 11.76 2.38 12.29
N TRP A 117 10.83 1.61 11.73
CA TRP A 117 10.88 0.16 11.82
C TRP A 117 12.12 -0.43 11.15
N TYR A 118 12.50 0.09 9.98
CA TYR A 118 13.72 -0.33 9.33
C TYR A 118 14.96 0.03 10.15
N ILE A 119 15.03 1.25 10.69
CA ILE A 119 16.16 1.71 11.49
C ILE A 119 16.32 0.86 12.75
N ILE A 120 15.25 0.59 13.48
CA ILE A 120 15.27 -0.18 14.72
C ILE A 120 15.58 -1.66 14.48
N GLY A 121 15.00 -2.25 13.41
CA GLY A 121 15.06 -3.69 13.19
C GLY A 121 16.28 -4.17 12.39
N TYR A 122 16.85 -3.33 11.54
CA TYR A 122 17.81 -3.80 10.52
C TYR A 122 19.11 -2.98 10.43
N VAL A 123 19.17 -1.81 11.10
CA VAL A 123 20.35 -0.96 11.02
C VAL A 123 21.27 -1.23 12.21
N ASN A 124 22.50 -1.62 11.91
CA ASN A 124 23.58 -1.61 12.88
C ASN A 124 24.31 -0.26 12.82
N PHE A 125 24.48 0.41 13.95
CA PHE A 125 25.22 1.68 13.99
C PHE A 125 26.75 1.43 14.03
N PRO A 126 27.53 2.22 13.27
CA PRO A 126 27.14 3.36 12.42
C PRO A 126 26.41 2.93 11.13
N MET A 127 25.45 3.76 10.67
CA MET A 127 24.70 3.50 9.44
C MET A 127 25.63 3.36 8.24
N THR A 128 25.43 2.33 7.44
CA THR A 128 26.14 2.17 6.17
C THR A 128 25.49 3.02 5.08
N THR A 129 26.24 3.31 3.99
CA THR A 129 25.68 3.98 2.81
C THR A 129 24.46 3.26 2.25
N LYS A 130 24.44 1.93 2.32
CA LYS A 130 23.30 1.10 1.87
C LYS A 130 22.04 1.36 2.72
N ASP A 131 22.20 1.51 4.03
CA ASP A 131 21.08 1.82 4.93
C ASP A 131 20.51 3.21 4.65
N VAL A 132 21.38 4.19 4.42
CA VAL A 132 20.97 5.56 4.04
C VAL A 132 20.15 5.55 2.75
N ILE A 133 20.57 4.79 1.73
CA ILE A 133 19.84 4.67 0.46
C ILE A 133 18.43 4.08 0.69
N ILE A 134 18.30 3.02 1.48
CA ILE A 134 17.00 2.39 1.75
C ILE A 134 16.08 3.36 2.48
N VAL A 135 16.58 4.05 3.51
CA VAL A 135 15.81 5.07 4.25
C VAL A 135 15.37 6.21 3.32
N ALA A 136 16.27 6.67 2.45
CA ALA A 136 15.96 7.72 1.47
C ALA A 136 14.85 7.28 0.49
N ILE A 137 14.88 6.04 0.00
CA ILE A 137 13.84 5.49 -0.88
C ILE A 137 12.49 5.44 -0.16
N LEU A 138 12.42 4.93 1.06
CA LEU A 138 11.19 4.85 1.85
C LEU A 138 10.62 6.26 2.13
N ALA A 139 11.48 7.20 2.51
CA ALA A 139 11.08 8.59 2.76
C ALA A 139 10.58 9.27 1.48
N PHE A 140 11.23 9.04 0.34
CA PHE A 140 10.81 9.57 -0.96
C PHE A 140 9.44 9.04 -1.39
N ILE A 141 9.19 7.72 -1.24
CA ILE A 141 7.88 7.13 -1.54
C ILE A 141 6.80 7.74 -0.63
N SER A 142 7.08 7.87 0.66
CA SER A 142 6.15 8.50 1.62
C SER A 142 5.81 9.95 1.22
N ALA A 143 6.81 10.76 0.93
CA ALA A 143 6.64 12.16 0.52
C ALA A 143 5.87 12.28 -0.79
N SER A 144 6.15 11.42 -1.78
CA SER A 144 5.45 11.38 -3.06
C SER A 144 3.97 11.03 -2.89
N CYS A 145 3.66 10.02 -2.07
CA CYS A 145 2.29 9.66 -1.74
C CYS A 145 1.55 10.78 -1.01
N PHE A 146 2.22 11.48 -0.09
CA PHE A 146 1.65 12.63 0.60
C PHE A 146 1.35 13.80 -0.34
N TYR A 147 2.26 14.12 -1.25
CA TYR A 147 2.07 15.14 -2.27
C TYR A 147 0.88 14.83 -3.18
N LEU A 148 0.79 13.58 -3.69
CA LEU A 148 -0.33 13.13 -4.50
C LEU A 148 -1.66 13.21 -3.76
N SER A 149 -1.66 12.85 -2.48
CA SER A 149 -2.83 12.97 -1.62
C SER A 149 -3.31 14.42 -1.50
N ARG A 150 -2.40 15.35 -1.21
CA ARG A 150 -2.75 16.79 -1.12
C ARG A 150 -3.29 17.32 -2.44
N LYS A 151 -2.63 17.01 -3.55
CA LYS A 151 -3.08 17.44 -4.87
C LYS A 151 -4.48 16.94 -5.19
N ALA A 152 -4.79 15.68 -4.88
CA ALA A 152 -6.09 15.09 -5.16
C ALA A 152 -7.21 15.59 -4.22
N LEU A 153 -6.89 15.93 -2.95
CA LEU A 153 -7.86 16.42 -1.98
C LEU A 153 -8.12 17.92 -2.12
N ASN A 154 -7.11 18.72 -2.49
CA ASN A 154 -7.27 20.17 -2.70
C ASN A 154 -8.01 20.52 -3.99
N PHE A 155 -8.19 19.60 -4.92
CA PHE A 155 -8.96 19.81 -6.14
C PHE A 155 -10.49 19.82 -5.89
N ASN A 156 -10.92 19.42 -4.68
CA ASN A 156 -12.33 19.29 -4.28
C ASN A 156 -12.74 20.28 -3.16
N SER A 157 -11.87 21.21 -2.77
CA SER A 157 -12.16 22.35 -1.91
C SER A 157 -12.31 23.63 -2.73
#